data_1038114f3e517eb836e7ebd06ddba4a9
#
_entry.id   1038114f3e517eb836e7ebd06ddba4a9
#
_cell.length_a   1.000
_cell.length_b   1.000
_cell.length_c   1.000
_cell.angle_alpha   90.00
_cell.angle_beta   90.00
_cell.angle_gamma   90.00
#
_symmetry.space_group_name_H-M   'P 1'
#
loop_
_entity.id
_entity.type
_entity.pdbx_description
1 polymer ?
#
loop_
_entity_poly.entity_id
_entity_poly.type
_entity_poly.pdbx_seq_one_letter_code
_entity_poly.pdbx_strand_id
1 'polypeptide(L)'
;MVQSVSFRNFRGFQHLELPDLAPITLLSGKNNTGKSTVLEGIFLLADHSDSMCFEKICNFRSLPVIPDFDILWKPLFHQMNADEPVQIFARLEHDTELTYYREDSYSPQLQDFKGMTPDVMNRFMSSAQSGYTLRFRLTQKELSYTETGHFVAAPDGIVVNINTSIPNNQKVAMPFTQMINSKIAAFYSPVELFGKLELKGRKSEILG
;
A
#
# COMPACT_ATOMS: atom_id res chain seq x y z
N MET A 1 -15.08 -6.35 -4.75
CA MET A 1 -15.08 -6.58 -3.27
C MET A 1 -13.89 -7.46 -2.95
N VAL A 2 -13.21 -7.24 -1.82
CA VAL A 2 -12.12 -8.12 -1.37
C VAL A 2 -12.75 -9.41 -0.84
N GLN A 3 -12.40 -10.55 -1.44
CA GLN A 3 -12.91 -11.87 -1.05
C GLN A 3 -11.93 -12.60 -0.12
N SER A 4 -10.64 -12.40 -0.32
CA SER A 4 -9.59 -12.90 0.56
C SER A 4 -8.38 -11.99 0.48
N VAL A 5 -7.55 -12.01 1.50
CA VAL A 5 -6.25 -11.34 1.51
C VAL A 5 -5.23 -12.19 2.26
N SER A 6 -4.00 -12.21 1.77
CA SER A 6 -2.89 -12.82 2.48
C SER A 6 -1.65 -11.93 2.42
N PHE A 7 -0.84 -12.05 3.45
CA PHE A 7 0.38 -11.27 3.65
C PHE A 7 1.55 -12.20 3.88
N ARG A 8 2.68 -11.91 3.24
CA ARG A 8 3.97 -12.55 3.52
C ARG A 8 5.02 -11.49 3.78
N ASN A 9 5.86 -11.73 4.76
CA ASN A 9 6.95 -10.85 5.18
C ASN A 9 6.50 -9.39 5.41
N PHE A 10 5.28 -9.19 5.92
CA PHE A 10 4.69 -7.88 6.12
C PHE A 10 4.60 -7.51 7.58
N ARG A 11 5.40 -6.55 8.03
CA ARG A 11 5.43 -6.03 9.41
C ARG A 11 5.54 -7.14 10.46
N GLY A 12 4.53 -7.31 11.29
CA GLY A 12 4.46 -8.38 12.30
C GLY A 12 4.12 -9.76 11.74
N PHE A 13 3.80 -9.88 10.45
CA PHE A 13 3.37 -11.13 9.83
C PHE A 13 4.48 -11.73 8.98
N GLN A 14 5.00 -12.87 9.39
CA GLN A 14 5.76 -13.74 8.49
C GLN A 14 4.82 -14.31 7.43
N HIS A 15 3.65 -14.79 7.86
CA HIS A 15 2.57 -15.21 6.99
C HIS A 15 1.24 -15.05 7.72
N LEU A 16 0.23 -14.49 7.03
CA LEU A 16 -1.14 -14.41 7.50
C LEU A 16 -2.07 -14.60 6.31
N GLU A 17 -3.10 -15.42 6.47
CA GLU A 17 -4.18 -15.59 5.50
C GLU A 17 -5.52 -15.26 6.14
N LEU A 18 -6.33 -14.51 5.42
CA LEU A 18 -7.72 -14.19 5.76
C LEU A 18 -8.59 -14.61 4.58
N PRO A 19 -9.04 -15.88 4.56
CA PRO A 19 -9.94 -16.37 3.53
C PRO A 19 -11.36 -15.88 3.80
N ASP A 20 -12.22 -15.94 2.78
CA ASP A 20 -13.67 -15.79 2.88
C ASP A 20 -14.14 -14.49 3.56
N LEU A 21 -13.57 -13.35 3.14
CA LEU A 21 -13.98 -12.06 3.64
C LEU A 21 -15.39 -11.70 3.13
N ALA A 22 -16.26 -11.32 4.06
CA ALA A 22 -17.60 -10.82 3.77
C ALA A 22 -17.57 -9.32 3.38
N PRO A 23 -18.66 -8.78 2.79
CA PRO A 23 -18.79 -7.34 2.52
C PRO A 23 -18.57 -6.46 3.76
N ILE A 24 -18.91 -6.98 4.93
CA ILE A 24 -18.62 -6.39 6.23
C ILE A 24 -17.90 -7.44 7.05
N THR A 25 -16.62 -7.17 7.35
CA THR A 25 -15.77 -8.06 8.14
C THR A 25 -15.24 -7.29 9.35
N LEU A 26 -15.46 -7.82 10.55
CA LEU A 26 -14.99 -7.24 11.80
C LEU A 26 -13.71 -7.93 12.27
N LEU A 27 -12.63 -7.17 12.37
CA LEU A 27 -11.38 -7.64 12.97
C LEU A 27 -11.38 -7.29 14.47
N SER A 28 -11.52 -8.29 15.34
CA SER A 28 -11.50 -8.12 16.78
C SER A 28 -10.32 -8.85 17.43
N GLY A 29 -9.93 -8.46 18.62
CA GLY A 29 -8.84 -9.10 19.36
C GLY A 29 -8.10 -8.12 20.26
N LYS A 30 -7.17 -8.64 21.07
CA LYS A 30 -6.34 -7.83 21.97
C LYS A 30 -5.55 -6.76 21.24
N ASN A 31 -5.11 -5.72 21.98
CA ASN A 31 -4.22 -4.72 21.42
C ASN A 31 -2.91 -5.38 20.94
N ASN A 32 -2.32 -4.81 19.92
CA ASN A 32 -1.07 -5.28 19.30
C ASN A 32 -1.12 -6.67 18.64
N THR A 33 -2.31 -7.16 18.24
CA THR A 33 -2.47 -8.43 17.51
C THR A 33 -2.40 -8.29 15.98
N GLY A 34 -2.07 -7.10 15.48
CA GLY A 34 -1.91 -6.87 14.04
C GLY A 34 -3.18 -6.43 13.30
N LYS A 35 -4.30 -6.10 13.99
CA LYS A 35 -5.54 -5.62 13.33
C LYS A 35 -5.31 -4.42 12.41
N SER A 36 -4.63 -3.39 12.93
CA SER A 36 -4.26 -2.21 12.14
C SER A 36 -3.31 -2.57 10.99
N THR A 37 -2.42 -3.52 11.20
CA THR A 37 -1.49 -4.00 10.17
C THR A 37 -2.23 -4.63 8.98
N VAL A 38 -3.30 -5.39 9.23
CA VAL A 38 -4.16 -5.91 8.15
C VAL A 38 -4.79 -4.78 7.35
N LEU A 39 -5.35 -3.77 8.04
CA LEU A 39 -5.96 -2.60 7.37
C LEU A 39 -4.93 -1.80 6.58
N GLU A 40 -3.72 -1.63 7.09
CA GLU A 40 -2.62 -0.98 6.36
C GLU A 40 -2.20 -1.75 5.11
N GLY A 41 -2.16 -3.06 5.16
CA GLY A 41 -1.86 -3.88 3.98
C GLY A 41 -2.95 -3.78 2.91
N ILE A 42 -4.22 -3.76 3.30
CA ILE A 42 -5.34 -3.52 2.38
C ILE A 42 -5.29 -2.09 1.81
N PHE A 43 -4.94 -1.11 2.65
CA PHE A 43 -4.74 0.26 2.21
C PHE A 43 -3.60 0.39 1.19
N LEU A 44 -2.44 -0.24 1.44
CA LEU A 44 -1.34 -0.28 0.48
C LEU A 44 -1.74 -0.92 -0.83
N LEU A 45 -2.55 -1.97 -0.82
CA LEU A 45 -3.07 -2.58 -2.04
C LEU A 45 -3.90 -1.59 -2.87
N ALA A 46 -4.68 -0.73 -2.19
CA ALA A 46 -5.53 0.27 -2.84
C ALA A 46 -4.75 1.50 -3.34
N ASP A 47 -3.74 1.93 -2.58
CA ASP A 47 -3.05 3.23 -2.76
C ASP A 47 -1.55 3.05 -3.07
N HIS A 48 -1.17 1.88 -3.59
CA HIS A 48 0.21 1.42 -3.78
C HIS A 48 1.08 2.33 -4.64
N SER A 49 0.51 3.14 -5.50
CA SER A 49 1.20 4.03 -6.43
C SER A 49 1.13 5.51 -6.03
N ASP A 50 0.47 5.85 -4.93
CA ASP A 50 0.46 7.21 -4.40
C ASP A 50 1.74 7.50 -3.60
N SER A 51 2.45 8.57 -3.94
CA SER A 51 3.64 9.03 -3.19
C SER A 51 3.34 9.29 -1.71
N MET A 52 2.11 9.65 -1.39
CA MET A 52 1.65 9.95 -0.03
C MET A 52 1.20 8.72 0.76
N CYS A 53 1.17 7.52 0.16
CA CYS A 53 0.61 6.33 0.82
C CYS A 53 1.33 5.99 2.14
N PHE A 54 2.64 6.14 2.18
CA PHE A 54 3.43 5.89 3.40
C PHE A 54 3.28 6.99 4.44
N GLU A 55 3.14 8.25 4.02
CA GLU A 55 2.83 9.35 4.93
C GLU A 55 1.47 9.15 5.59
N LYS A 56 0.47 8.74 4.83
CA LYS A 56 -0.86 8.42 5.35
C LYS A 56 -0.76 7.32 6.42
N ILE A 57 0.00 6.25 6.16
CA ILE A 57 0.21 5.16 7.14
C ILE A 57 0.93 5.68 8.40
N CYS A 58 1.95 6.52 8.27
CA CYS A 58 2.62 7.13 9.41
C CYS A 58 1.65 8.00 10.22
N ASN A 59 0.85 8.82 9.56
CA ASN A 59 -0.15 9.66 10.19
C ASN A 59 -1.20 8.84 10.96
N PHE A 60 -1.63 7.70 10.43
CA PHE A 60 -2.54 6.80 11.13
C PHE A 60 -1.97 6.27 12.45
N ARG A 61 -0.66 6.17 12.55
CA ARG A 61 0.05 5.73 13.74
C ARG A 61 0.58 6.88 14.60
N SER A 62 0.31 8.13 14.22
CA SER A 62 0.89 9.33 14.84
C SER A 62 2.43 9.29 14.87
N LEU A 63 3.03 8.75 13.82
CA LEU A 63 4.48 8.67 13.65
C LEU A 63 4.97 9.84 12.79
N PRO A 64 6.18 10.36 13.04
CA PRO A 64 6.77 11.36 12.17
C PRO A 64 7.08 10.77 10.80
N VAL A 65 6.89 11.56 9.74
CA VAL A 65 7.30 11.21 8.38
C VAL A 65 8.74 11.68 8.19
N ILE A 66 9.65 10.73 8.11
CA ILE A 66 11.07 11.00 7.82
C ILE A 66 11.38 10.26 6.51
N PRO A 67 11.72 10.97 5.42
CA PRO A 67 11.96 10.36 4.10
C PRO A 67 13.34 9.67 4.07
N ASP A 68 13.42 8.57 4.78
CA ASP A 68 14.60 7.71 4.89
C ASP A 68 14.17 6.24 4.76
N PHE A 69 14.95 5.43 4.04
CA PHE A 69 14.58 4.03 3.80
C PHE A 69 14.44 3.24 5.11
N ASP A 70 15.41 3.36 5.99
CA ASP A 70 15.43 2.58 7.22
C ASP A 70 14.31 2.95 8.19
N ILE A 71 13.87 4.21 8.15
CA ILE A 71 12.82 4.72 9.05
C ILE A 71 11.44 4.52 8.45
N LEU A 72 11.25 4.84 7.16
CA LEU A 72 9.93 4.87 6.54
C LEU A 72 9.51 3.52 5.97
N TRP A 73 10.40 2.83 5.26
CA TRP A 73 10.06 1.64 4.50
C TRP A 73 10.50 0.32 5.10
N LYS A 74 11.67 0.29 5.76
CA LYS A 74 12.16 -0.93 6.41
C LYS A 74 11.18 -1.54 7.42
N PRO A 75 10.39 -0.73 8.19
CA PRO A 75 9.35 -1.29 9.06
C PRO A 75 8.18 -1.97 8.34
N LEU A 76 8.09 -1.92 7.01
CA LEU A 76 7.12 -2.71 6.24
C LEU A 76 7.49 -4.18 6.20
N PHE A 77 8.79 -4.49 6.26
CA PHE A 77 9.32 -5.84 6.18
C PHE A 77 9.24 -6.53 7.55
N HIS A 78 8.97 -7.82 7.53
CA HIS A 78 8.91 -8.62 8.77
C HIS A 78 10.28 -8.60 9.47
N GLN A 79 10.28 -8.30 10.76
CA GLN A 79 11.52 -8.14 11.56
C GLN A 79 12.52 -7.13 10.96
N MET A 80 12.02 -6.17 10.14
CA MET A 80 12.85 -5.21 9.41
C MET A 80 13.87 -5.86 8.45
N ASN A 81 13.64 -7.11 8.03
CA ASN A 81 14.48 -7.81 7.07
C ASN A 81 14.02 -7.49 5.64
N ALA A 82 14.72 -6.56 5.00
CA ALA A 82 14.43 -6.12 3.64
C ALA A 82 15.11 -6.97 2.53
N ASP A 83 15.78 -8.07 2.90
CA ASP A 83 16.37 -9.01 1.95
C ASP A 83 15.30 -9.88 1.29
N GLU A 84 14.14 -10.00 1.93
CA GLU A 84 12.99 -10.72 1.40
C GLU A 84 11.85 -9.75 1.07
N PRO A 85 11.15 -9.93 -0.07
CA PRO A 85 10.08 -9.03 -0.47
C PRO A 85 8.87 -9.12 0.47
N VAL A 86 8.17 -8.00 0.64
CA VAL A 86 6.81 -7.98 1.16
C VAL A 86 5.86 -8.39 0.04
N GLN A 87 4.95 -9.32 0.30
CA GLN A 87 3.93 -9.73 -0.66
C GLN A 87 2.54 -9.61 -0.04
N ILE A 88 1.64 -9.00 -0.77
CA ILE A 88 0.22 -8.86 -0.43
C ILE A 88 -0.58 -9.45 -1.59
N PHE A 89 -1.31 -10.53 -1.31
CA PHE A 89 -2.20 -11.16 -2.28
C PHE A 89 -3.63 -10.85 -1.90
N ALA A 90 -4.44 -10.53 -2.89
CA ALA A 90 -5.87 -10.32 -2.67
C ALA A 90 -6.67 -10.91 -3.84
N ARG A 91 -7.79 -11.56 -3.50
CA ARG A 91 -8.81 -11.92 -4.47
C ARG A 91 -9.89 -10.86 -4.47
N LEU A 92 -10.01 -10.16 -5.58
CA LEU A 92 -11.01 -9.14 -5.86
C LEU A 92 -12.00 -9.68 -6.91
N GLU A 93 -12.07 -9.09 -8.08
CA GLU A 93 -12.63 -9.68 -9.31
C GLU A 93 -11.58 -10.56 -9.99
N HIS A 94 -10.30 -10.19 -9.84
CA HIS A 94 -9.13 -10.90 -10.33
C HIS A 94 -8.12 -11.07 -9.19
N ASP A 95 -7.35 -12.14 -9.28
CA ASP A 95 -6.25 -12.37 -8.35
C ASP A 95 -5.18 -11.30 -8.54
N THR A 96 -4.91 -10.57 -7.47
CA THR A 96 -4.02 -9.41 -7.46
C THR A 96 -2.87 -9.67 -6.51
N GLU A 97 -1.65 -9.43 -6.96
CA GLU A 97 -0.44 -9.52 -6.16
C GLU A 97 0.28 -8.18 -6.17
N LEU A 98 0.53 -7.65 -4.97
CA LEU A 98 1.38 -6.48 -4.76
C LEU A 98 2.64 -6.91 -4.02
N THR A 99 3.79 -6.62 -4.61
CA THR A 99 5.10 -6.93 -4.03
C THR A 99 5.88 -5.64 -3.82
N TYR A 100 6.45 -5.46 -2.61
CA TYR A 100 7.44 -4.43 -2.32
C TYR A 100 8.78 -5.07 -2.06
N TYR A 101 9.86 -4.49 -2.59
CA TYR A 101 11.21 -4.93 -2.33
C TYR A 101 12.21 -3.77 -2.35
N ARG A 102 13.26 -3.93 -1.57
CA ARG A 102 14.39 -3.02 -1.55
C ARG A 102 15.19 -3.17 -2.84
N GLU A 103 15.61 -2.08 -3.41
CA GLU A 103 16.53 -2.05 -4.53
C GLU A 103 17.76 -1.18 -4.18
N ASP A 104 18.94 -1.80 -4.22
CA ASP A 104 20.19 -1.18 -3.72
C ASP A 104 20.84 -0.25 -4.75
N SER A 105 20.51 -0.41 -6.03
CA SER A 105 21.17 0.31 -7.12
C SER A 105 20.17 0.61 -8.23
N TYR A 106 19.28 1.57 -7.98
CA TYR A 106 18.37 2.02 -9.01
C TYR A 106 19.04 3.06 -9.92
N SER A 107 19.12 2.73 -11.20
CA SER A 107 19.58 3.65 -12.26
C SER A 107 18.38 4.10 -13.11
N PRO A 108 17.87 5.33 -12.90
CA PRO A 108 16.73 5.84 -13.64
C PRO A 108 16.94 5.79 -15.16
N GLN A 109 15.91 5.35 -15.89
CA GLN A 109 15.89 5.31 -17.34
C GLN A 109 15.05 6.46 -17.90
N LEU A 110 15.23 6.85 -19.16
CA LEU A 110 14.45 7.93 -19.79
C LEU A 110 12.93 7.75 -19.69
N GLN A 111 12.46 6.49 -19.74
CA GLN A 111 11.04 6.16 -19.59
C GLN A 111 10.49 6.50 -18.21
N ASP A 112 11.36 6.52 -17.19
CA ASP A 112 10.98 6.80 -15.81
C ASP A 112 10.60 8.27 -15.60
N PHE A 113 10.98 9.14 -16.53
CA PHE A 113 10.71 10.58 -16.49
C PHE A 113 9.50 11.00 -17.31
N LYS A 114 8.82 10.02 -17.93
CA LYS A 114 7.65 10.32 -18.76
C LYS A 114 6.54 10.99 -17.93
N GLY A 115 6.22 12.22 -18.28
CA GLY A 115 5.18 13.02 -17.59
C GLY A 115 5.68 13.79 -16.38
N MET A 116 6.97 13.69 -15.99
CA MET A 116 7.54 14.52 -14.92
C MET A 116 7.92 15.91 -15.41
N THR A 117 7.77 16.90 -14.53
CA THR A 117 8.36 18.23 -14.77
C THR A 117 9.88 18.19 -14.58
N PRO A 118 10.65 19.13 -15.18
CA PRO A 118 12.11 19.17 -15.01
C PRO A 118 12.56 19.21 -13.55
N ASP A 119 11.83 19.90 -12.68
CA ASP A 119 12.15 20.02 -11.26
C ASP A 119 11.99 18.68 -10.54
N VAL A 120 10.87 17.96 -10.81
CA VAL A 120 10.62 16.64 -10.26
C VAL A 120 11.66 15.64 -10.77
N MET A 121 12.01 15.72 -12.06
CA MET A 121 13.05 14.88 -12.66
C MET A 121 14.42 15.08 -11.97
N ASN A 122 14.84 16.33 -11.78
CA ASN A 122 16.11 16.65 -11.12
C ASN A 122 16.15 16.15 -9.67
N ARG A 123 15.06 16.33 -8.93
CA ARG A 123 14.92 15.83 -7.56
C ARG A 123 15.01 14.30 -7.51
N PHE A 124 14.29 13.63 -8.38
CA PHE A 124 14.31 12.17 -8.50
C PHE A 124 15.72 11.66 -8.81
N MET A 125 16.39 12.26 -9.80
CA MET A 125 17.75 11.89 -10.19
C MET A 125 18.75 12.07 -9.06
N SER A 126 18.72 13.19 -8.36
CA SER A 126 19.65 13.46 -7.24
C SER A 126 19.42 12.52 -6.06
N SER A 127 18.19 12.16 -5.78
CA SER A 127 17.82 11.27 -4.66
C SER A 127 18.04 9.80 -5.01
N ALA A 128 17.77 9.37 -6.23
CA ALA A 128 18.00 7.99 -6.67
C ALA A 128 19.47 7.59 -6.65
N GLN A 129 20.39 8.54 -6.78
CA GLN A 129 21.84 8.29 -6.70
C GLN A 129 22.36 8.14 -5.26
N SER A 130 21.59 8.54 -4.27
CA SER A 130 22.08 8.67 -2.89
C SER A 130 21.75 7.51 -1.96
N GLY A 131 21.02 6.48 -2.40
CA GLY A 131 20.67 5.39 -1.50
C GLY A 131 19.73 4.33 -2.05
N TYR A 132 19.16 3.57 -1.14
CA TYR A 132 18.20 2.52 -1.44
C TYR A 132 16.85 3.09 -1.86
N THR A 133 16.21 2.42 -2.81
CA THR A 133 14.84 2.70 -3.22
C THR A 133 13.91 1.58 -2.81
N LEU A 134 12.63 1.91 -2.62
CA LEU A 134 11.59 0.91 -2.48
C LEU A 134 10.91 0.74 -3.84
N ARG A 135 11.04 -0.43 -4.41
CA ARG A 135 10.35 -0.79 -5.64
C ARG A 135 9.05 -1.52 -5.34
N PHE A 136 8.01 -1.25 -6.12
CA PHE A 136 6.81 -2.07 -6.10
C PHE A 136 6.52 -2.70 -7.46
N ARG A 137 5.80 -3.81 -7.41
CA ARG A 137 5.18 -4.47 -8.57
C ARG A 137 3.79 -4.92 -8.19
N LEU A 138 2.80 -4.50 -8.97
CA LEU A 138 1.43 -5.01 -8.88
C LEU A 138 1.14 -5.81 -10.15
N THR A 139 0.59 -7.01 -9.99
CA THR A 139 0.22 -7.88 -11.10
C THR A 139 -1.21 -8.38 -10.95
N GLN A 140 -1.92 -8.46 -12.09
CA GLN A 140 -3.19 -9.16 -12.26
C GLN A 140 -3.06 -10.11 -13.45
N LYS A 141 -2.83 -11.39 -13.15
CA LYS A 141 -2.46 -12.39 -14.17
C LYS A 141 -3.52 -12.56 -15.24
N GLU A 142 -4.79 -12.63 -14.85
CA GLU A 142 -5.92 -12.83 -15.76
C GLU A 142 -6.07 -11.68 -16.77
N LEU A 143 -5.69 -10.47 -16.38
CA LEU A 143 -5.74 -9.29 -17.24
C LEU A 143 -4.41 -9.02 -17.95
N SER A 144 -3.37 -9.82 -17.69
CA SER A 144 -2.00 -9.55 -18.14
C SER A 144 -1.55 -8.13 -17.80
N TYR A 145 -2.08 -7.59 -16.69
CA TYR A 145 -1.79 -6.25 -16.22
C TYR A 145 -0.58 -6.29 -15.27
N THR A 146 0.36 -5.39 -15.48
CA THR A 146 1.49 -5.17 -14.56
C THR A 146 1.74 -3.69 -14.41
N GLU A 147 1.85 -3.25 -13.17
CA GLU A 147 2.29 -1.91 -12.80
C GLU A 147 3.53 -2.03 -11.94
N THR A 148 4.54 -1.23 -12.21
CA THR A 148 5.79 -1.19 -11.43
C THR A 148 6.16 0.25 -11.14
N GLY A 149 6.83 0.48 -10.04
CA GLY A 149 7.34 1.81 -9.74
C GLY A 149 8.38 1.79 -8.64
N HIS A 150 9.02 2.94 -8.46
CA HIS A 150 10.05 3.17 -7.47
C HIS A 150 9.66 4.37 -6.60
N PHE A 151 9.73 4.17 -5.30
CA PHE A 151 9.67 5.25 -4.33
C PHE A 151 11.08 5.66 -3.97
N VAL A 152 11.37 6.93 -4.14
CA VAL A 152 12.67 7.54 -3.84
C VAL A 152 12.48 8.58 -2.77
N ALA A 153 13.24 8.47 -1.68
CA ALA A 153 13.26 9.49 -0.64
C ALA A 153 14.01 10.73 -1.14
N ALA A 154 13.37 11.88 -1.08
CA ALA A 154 13.94 13.18 -1.39
C ALA A 154 13.92 14.06 -0.14
N PRO A 155 14.77 15.11 -0.04
CA PRO A 155 14.87 15.95 1.16
C PRO A 155 13.54 16.61 1.58
N ASP A 156 12.64 16.82 0.63
CA ASP A 156 11.36 17.49 0.79
C ASP A 156 10.15 16.57 0.61
N GLY A 157 10.34 15.25 0.60
CA GLY A 157 9.27 14.29 0.52
C GLY A 157 9.63 13.01 -0.25
N ILE A 158 8.61 12.30 -0.71
CA ILE A 158 8.75 11.06 -1.47
C ILE A 158 8.37 11.33 -2.92
N VAL A 159 9.22 10.90 -3.83
CA VAL A 159 8.92 10.90 -5.27
C VAL A 159 8.64 9.47 -5.71
N VAL A 160 7.59 9.29 -6.49
CA VAL A 160 7.26 7.99 -7.08
C VAL A 160 7.33 8.07 -8.61
N ASN A 161 7.92 7.05 -9.19
CA ASN A 161 7.88 6.80 -10.61
C ASN A 161 7.04 5.56 -10.88
N ILE A 162 6.16 5.60 -11.89
CA ILE A 162 5.22 4.53 -12.19
C ILE A 162 5.29 4.19 -13.67
N ASN A 163 5.45 2.91 -13.95
CA ASN A 163 5.39 2.32 -15.29
C ASN A 163 4.29 1.27 -15.35
N THR A 164 3.38 1.42 -16.31
CA THR A 164 2.26 0.52 -16.51
C THR A 164 2.41 -0.24 -17.82
N SER A 165 2.32 -1.57 -17.77
CA SER A 165 2.25 -2.42 -18.95
C SER A 165 0.81 -2.94 -19.10
N ILE A 166 0.14 -2.50 -20.15
CA ILE A 166 -1.22 -2.91 -20.52
C ILE A 166 -1.15 -3.60 -21.88
N PRO A 167 -1.74 -4.79 -22.06
CA PRO A 167 -1.84 -5.41 -23.36
C PRO A 167 -2.58 -4.52 -24.37
N ASN A 168 -2.07 -4.39 -25.58
CA ASN A 168 -2.51 -3.45 -26.62
C ASN A 168 -4.01 -3.52 -27.01
N ASN A 169 -4.77 -4.51 -26.56
CA ASN A 169 -6.16 -4.73 -26.95
C ASN A 169 -7.19 -4.60 -25.81
N GLN A 170 -6.79 -4.24 -24.61
CA GLN A 170 -7.75 -4.01 -23.52
C GLN A 170 -7.85 -2.52 -23.21
N LYS A 171 -9.03 -1.94 -23.47
CA LYS A 171 -9.40 -0.65 -22.86
C LYS A 171 -9.60 -0.90 -21.39
N VAL A 172 -8.55 -0.78 -20.60
CA VAL A 172 -8.69 -0.69 -19.15
C VAL A 172 -9.38 0.65 -18.88
N ALA A 173 -10.66 0.58 -18.55
CA ALA A 173 -11.51 1.77 -18.45
C ALA A 173 -11.12 2.70 -17.30
N MET A 174 -10.34 2.20 -16.33
CA MET A 174 -9.80 3.00 -15.21
C MET A 174 -8.48 2.40 -14.72
N PRO A 175 -7.54 3.23 -14.23
CA PRO A 175 -6.39 2.75 -13.47
C PRO A 175 -6.86 1.89 -12.28
N PHE A 176 -6.13 0.83 -11.98
CA PHE A 176 -6.45 -0.10 -10.89
C PHE A 176 -6.71 0.63 -9.56
N THR A 177 -5.91 1.64 -9.25
CA THR A 177 -6.03 2.51 -8.08
C THR A 177 -7.42 3.19 -8.01
N GLN A 178 -7.93 3.71 -9.14
CA GLN A 178 -9.27 4.33 -9.16
C GLN A 178 -10.38 3.29 -9.00
N MET A 179 -10.20 2.10 -9.57
CA MET A 179 -11.16 1.01 -9.43
C MET A 179 -11.27 0.52 -7.98
N ILE A 180 -10.14 0.37 -7.29
CA ILE A 180 -10.13 -0.01 -5.87
C ILE A 180 -10.62 1.11 -4.98
N ASN A 181 -10.17 2.34 -5.18
CA ASN A 181 -10.60 3.49 -4.39
C ASN A 181 -12.11 3.73 -4.47
N SER A 182 -12.73 3.50 -5.61
CA SER A 182 -14.21 3.56 -5.72
C SER A 182 -14.92 2.48 -4.90
N LYS A 183 -14.26 1.35 -4.62
CA LYS A 183 -14.82 0.21 -3.86
C LYS A 183 -14.39 0.15 -2.39
N ILE A 184 -13.28 0.77 -2.02
CA ILE A 184 -12.66 0.70 -0.69
C ILE A 184 -12.62 2.06 0.03
N ALA A 185 -12.90 3.18 -0.62
CA ALA A 185 -12.82 4.54 -0.06
C ALA A 185 -13.63 4.77 1.24
N ALA A 186 -14.46 3.80 1.65
CA ALA A 186 -15.20 3.86 2.90
C ALA A 186 -14.40 3.46 4.16
N PHE A 187 -13.14 2.99 4.02
CA PHE A 187 -12.46 2.29 5.10
C PHE A 187 -11.62 3.15 6.05
N TYR A 188 -11.31 4.39 5.72
CA TYR A 188 -10.41 5.18 6.56
C TYR A 188 -11.05 6.44 7.14
N SER A 189 -11.99 6.23 8.04
CA SER A 189 -12.25 7.12 9.17
C SER A 189 -12.36 6.26 10.44
N PRO A 190 -11.24 5.71 10.93
CA PRO A 190 -11.31 4.60 11.89
C PRO A 190 -11.78 5.03 13.27
N VAL A 191 -11.35 6.17 13.75
CA VAL A 191 -11.59 6.57 15.16
C VAL A 191 -12.99 7.13 15.35
N GLU A 192 -13.48 7.93 14.42
CA GLU A 192 -14.82 8.53 14.54
C GLU A 192 -15.96 7.55 14.28
N LEU A 193 -15.76 6.60 13.36
CA LEU A 193 -16.80 5.62 13.04
C LEU A 193 -16.98 4.60 14.16
N PHE A 194 -15.89 4.10 14.72
CA PHE A 194 -15.94 3.17 15.87
C PHE A 194 -16.48 3.83 17.13
N GLY A 195 -16.10 5.09 17.41
CA GLY A 195 -16.67 5.84 18.51
C GLY A 195 -18.18 6.07 18.39
N LYS A 196 -18.68 6.33 17.18
CA LYS A 196 -20.12 6.46 16.92
C LYS A 196 -20.89 5.14 17.01
N LEU A 197 -20.28 4.03 16.60
CA LEU A 197 -20.90 2.70 16.71
C LEU A 197 -20.94 2.19 18.16
N GLU A 198 -19.89 2.40 18.95
CA GLU A 198 -19.88 2.07 20.38
C GLU A 198 -20.93 2.89 21.17
N LEU A 199 -21.10 4.16 20.86
CA LEU A 199 -22.11 5.00 21.49
C LEU A 199 -23.56 4.59 21.13
N LYS A 200 -23.80 4.09 19.91
CA LYS A 200 -25.11 3.54 19.54
C LYS A 200 -25.40 2.19 20.21
N GLY A 201 -24.41 1.32 20.36
CA GLY A 201 -24.55 0.05 21.08
C GLY A 201 -24.90 0.26 22.54
N ARG A 202 -24.22 1.17 23.24
CA ARG A 202 -24.50 1.48 24.64
C ARG A 202 -25.89 2.10 24.89
N LYS A 203 -26.43 2.87 23.94
CA LYS A 203 -27.76 3.42 24.07
C LYS A 203 -28.90 2.39 23.92
N SER A 204 -28.67 1.30 23.20
CA SER A 204 -29.65 0.23 23.05
C SER A 204 -29.69 -0.73 24.25
N GLU A 205 -28.60 -0.84 25.03
CA GLU A 205 -28.55 -1.66 26.24
C GLU A 205 -29.18 -0.95 27.47
N ILE A 206 -29.31 0.38 27.43
CA ILE A 206 -29.90 1.16 28.57
C ILE A 206 -31.41 1.32 28.44
N LEU A 207 -32.00 0.96 27.30
CA LEU A 207 -33.46 1.10 27.05
C LEU A 207 -34.19 -0.23 26.81
N GLY A 208 -33.56 -1.36 27.17
CA GLY A 208 -34.14 -2.70 27.09
C GLY A 208 -34.47 -3.29 28.48
#